data_c0245c630ddd718a6fae6c21fe379465
#
_entry.id   c0245c630ddd718a6fae6c21fe379465
#
_cell.length_a   1.000
_cell.length_b   1.000
_cell.length_c   1.000
_cell.angle_alpha   90.00
_cell.angle_beta   90.00
_cell.angle_gamma   90.00
#
_symmetry.space_group_name_H-M   'P 1'
#
loop_
_entity.id
_entity.type
_entity.pdbx_description
1 polymer ?
#
loop_
_entity_poly.entity_id
_entity_poly.type
_entity_poly.pdbx_seq_one_letter_code
_entity_poly.pdbx_strand_id
1 'polypeptide(L)'
;MVSDTIKAIHEVELEADKIIADGKASELELIERTKSESSSKCEQEISQAKSESDGRIKAAQQEAEEQRKESLKGLESELEELRQDAKSKEKNAIQKIIDAVVS
;
A
#
# COMPACT_ATOMS: atom_id res chain seq x y z
N MET A 1 -1.86 25.46 71.58
CA MET A 1 -1.40 26.58 70.78
C MET A 1 -0.22 26.16 69.92
N VAL A 2 0.94 25.90 70.46
CA VAL A 2 2.08 25.41 69.70
C VAL A 2 1.79 24.02 69.11
N SER A 3 1.10 23.19 69.83
CA SER A 3 0.66 21.84 69.40
C SER A 3 -0.30 21.90 68.21
N ASP A 4 -1.21 22.85 68.17
CA ASP A 4 -2.14 23.03 67.07
C ASP A 4 -1.43 23.51 65.79
N THR A 5 -0.44 24.38 65.95
CA THR A 5 0.39 24.87 64.85
C THR A 5 1.22 23.75 64.25
N ILE A 6 1.80 22.87 65.10
CA ILE A 6 2.58 21.71 64.66
C ILE A 6 1.69 20.72 63.92
N LYS A 7 0.48 20.46 64.41
CA LYS A 7 -0.50 19.60 63.74
C LYS A 7 -0.88 20.16 62.38
N ALA A 8 -1.16 21.48 62.28
CA ALA A 8 -1.51 22.12 61.03
C ALA A 8 -0.38 22.04 59.99
N ILE A 9 0.87 22.24 60.44
CA ILE A 9 2.04 22.08 59.55
C ILE A 9 2.17 20.61 59.10
N HIS A 10 1.98 19.66 59.99
CA HIS A 10 2.06 18.24 59.65
C HIS A 10 0.96 17.83 58.64
N GLU A 11 -0.26 18.29 58.83
CA GLU A 11 -1.36 18.04 57.90
C GLU A 11 -1.07 18.63 56.48
N VAL A 12 -0.52 19.83 56.43
CA VAL A 12 -0.12 20.47 55.14
C VAL A 12 0.99 19.68 54.47
N GLU A 13 1.98 19.21 55.23
CA GLU A 13 3.05 18.36 54.70
C GLU A 13 2.53 17.03 54.16
N LEU A 14 1.62 16.37 54.86
CA LEU A 14 0.98 15.13 54.41
C LEU A 14 0.17 15.36 53.14
N GLU A 15 -0.57 16.47 53.05
CA GLU A 15 -1.34 16.81 51.89
C GLU A 15 -0.44 17.12 50.68
N ALA A 16 0.66 17.84 50.89
CA ALA A 16 1.65 18.11 49.88
C ALA A 16 2.29 16.82 49.35
N ASP A 17 2.67 15.91 50.24
CA ASP A 17 3.23 14.61 49.86
C ASP A 17 2.22 13.76 49.07
N LYS A 18 0.95 13.82 49.41
CA LYS A 18 -0.12 13.15 48.69
C LYS A 18 -0.27 13.73 47.27
N ILE A 19 -0.27 15.03 47.14
CA ILE A 19 -0.35 15.72 45.82
C ILE A 19 0.82 15.31 44.93
N ILE A 20 2.03 15.26 45.50
CA ILE A 20 3.22 14.84 44.76
C ILE A 20 3.11 13.36 44.36
N ALA A 21 2.68 12.48 45.22
CA ALA A 21 2.50 11.06 44.95
C ALA A 21 1.43 10.82 43.89
N ASP A 22 0.29 11.50 43.98
CA ASP A 22 -0.80 11.42 43.00
C ASP A 22 -0.35 11.96 41.66
N GLY A 23 0.42 13.05 41.66
CA GLY A 23 1.01 13.63 40.43
C GLY A 23 1.96 12.66 39.72
N LYS A 24 2.84 12.00 40.50
CA LYS A 24 3.74 10.98 39.93
C LYS A 24 3.01 9.78 39.39
N ALA A 25 1.98 9.32 40.09
CA ALA A 25 1.15 8.19 39.63
C ALA A 25 0.41 8.54 38.33
N SER A 26 -0.16 9.75 38.25
CA SER A 26 -0.83 10.24 37.03
C SER A 26 0.13 10.38 35.87
N GLU A 27 1.34 10.83 36.12
CA GLU A 27 2.40 10.95 35.11
C GLU A 27 2.77 9.58 34.54
N LEU A 28 3.00 8.60 35.39
CA LEU A 28 3.32 7.23 34.98
C LEU A 28 2.19 6.62 34.15
N GLU A 29 0.95 6.78 34.60
CA GLU A 29 -0.22 6.31 33.88
C GLU A 29 -0.35 6.96 32.50
N LEU A 30 -0.13 8.26 32.43
CA LEU A 30 -0.16 9.00 31.17
C LEU A 30 0.91 8.52 30.20
N ILE A 31 2.12 8.29 30.70
CA ILE A 31 3.24 7.79 29.90
C ILE A 31 2.92 6.39 29.36
N GLU A 32 2.44 5.48 30.20
CA GLU A 32 2.07 4.12 29.78
C GLU A 32 0.96 4.13 28.76
N ARG A 33 -0.08 4.92 28.98
CA ARG A 33 -1.20 5.04 28.06
C ARG A 33 -0.75 5.63 26.72
N THR A 34 0.08 6.66 26.74
CA THR A 34 0.62 7.28 25.52
C THR A 34 1.47 6.29 24.74
N LYS A 35 2.33 5.52 25.41
CA LYS A 35 3.13 4.48 24.76
C LYS A 35 2.26 3.41 24.12
N SER A 36 1.23 2.94 24.82
CA SER A 36 0.31 1.93 24.33
C SER A 36 -0.49 2.45 23.12
N GLU A 37 -1.04 3.64 23.20
CA GLU A 37 -1.79 4.27 22.12
C GLU A 37 -0.90 4.52 20.89
N SER A 38 0.32 4.99 21.12
CA SER A 38 1.29 5.24 20.06
C SER A 38 1.70 3.94 19.35
N SER A 39 1.96 2.88 20.13
CA SER A 39 2.29 1.56 19.59
C SER A 39 1.14 0.99 18.76
N SER A 40 -0.08 1.06 19.28
CA SER A 40 -1.28 0.62 18.56
C SER A 40 -1.51 1.40 17.27
N LYS A 41 -1.34 2.71 17.33
CA LYS A 41 -1.46 3.58 16.15
C LYS A 41 -0.41 3.26 15.10
N CYS A 42 0.83 3.05 15.50
CA CYS A 42 1.89 2.64 14.59
C CYS A 42 1.60 1.29 13.92
N GLU A 43 1.12 0.31 14.68
CA GLU A 43 0.73 -0.99 14.13
C GLU A 43 -0.40 -0.86 13.11
N GLN A 44 -1.41 -0.03 13.39
CA GLN A 44 -2.50 0.23 12.46
C GLN A 44 -2.00 0.91 11.19
N GLU A 45 -1.15 1.91 11.31
CA GLU A 45 -0.58 2.62 10.15
C GLU A 45 0.28 1.69 9.28
N ILE A 46 1.08 0.83 9.89
CA ILE A 46 1.89 -0.16 9.18
C ILE A 46 0.98 -1.17 8.46
N SER A 47 -0.03 -1.68 9.14
CA SER A 47 -0.99 -2.62 8.56
C SER A 47 -1.73 -2.01 7.38
N GLN A 48 -2.18 -0.76 7.51
CA GLN A 48 -2.85 -0.03 6.44
C GLN A 48 -1.91 0.22 5.26
N ALA A 49 -0.68 0.64 5.53
CA ALA A 49 0.32 0.86 4.48
C ALA A 49 0.64 -0.43 3.71
N LYS A 50 0.76 -1.56 4.40
CA LYS A 50 0.93 -2.87 3.78
C LYS A 50 -0.25 -3.26 2.91
N SER A 51 -1.46 -3.06 3.41
CA SER A 51 -2.69 -3.35 2.66
C SER A 51 -2.80 -2.49 1.40
N GLU A 52 -2.52 -1.21 1.49
CA GLU A 52 -2.49 -0.30 0.34
C GLU A 52 -1.41 -0.69 -0.67
N SER A 53 -0.23 -1.03 -0.19
CA SER A 53 0.87 -1.49 -1.04
C SER A 53 0.51 -2.78 -1.79
N ASP A 54 -0.07 -3.76 -1.09
CA ASP A 54 -0.52 -5.01 -1.70
C ASP A 54 -1.62 -4.75 -2.75
N GLY A 55 -2.54 -3.84 -2.46
CA GLY A 55 -3.57 -3.42 -3.40
C GLY A 55 -2.99 -2.78 -4.66
N ARG A 56 -1.99 -1.93 -4.52
CA ARG A 56 -1.29 -1.30 -5.65
C ARG A 56 -0.55 -2.33 -6.49
N ILE A 57 0.11 -3.28 -5.86
CA ILE A 57 0.83 -4.35 -6.56
C ILE A 57 -0.15 -5.20 -7.37
N LYS A 58 -1.28 -5.59 -6.77
CA LYS A 58 -2.33 -6.35 -7.47
C LYS A 58 -2.90 -5.57 -8.66
N ALA A 59 -3.20 -4.29 -8.46
CA ALA A 59 -3.71 -3.43 -9.52
C ALA A 59 -2.70 -3.30 -10.68
N ALA A 60 -1.42 -3.12 -10.36
CA ALA A 60 -0.37 -3.05 -11.35
C ALA A 60 -0.19 -4.37 -12.11
N GLN A 61 -0.29 -5.50 -11.41
CA GLN A 61 -0.22 -6.82 -12.04
C GLN A 61 -1.40 -7.07 -12.99
N GLN A 62 -2.61 -6.69 -12.59
CA GLN A 62 -3.80 -6.80 -13.43
C GLN A 62 -3.69 -5.92 -14.67
N GLU A 63 -3.25 -4.68 -14.50
CA GLU A 63 -3.05 -3.77 -15.62
C GLU A 63 -1.99 -4.29 -16.59
N ALA A 64 -0.87 -4.80 -16.07
CA ALA A 64 0.18 -5.39 -16.90
C ALA A 64 -0.33 -6.62 -17.67
N GLU A 65 -1.15 -7.47 -17.04
CA GLU A 65 -1.74 -8.64 -17.69
C GLU A 65 -2.74 -8.24 -18.79
N GLU A 66 -3.54 -7.22 -18.56
CA GLU A 66 -4.45 -6.68 -19.57
C GLU A 66 -3.69 -6.11 -20.75
N GLN A 67 -2.65 -5.33 -20.51
CA GLN A 67 -1.78 -4.78 -21.56
C GLN A 67 -1.10 -5.90 -22.35
N ARG A 68 -0.66 -6.94 -21.66
CA ARG A 68 -0.08 -8.12 -22.31
C ARG A 68 -1.06 -8.79 -23.25
N LYS A 69 -2.30 -9.00 -22.80
CA LYS A 69 -3.37 -9.59 -23.63
C LYS A 69 -3.68 -8.74 -24.86
N GLU A 70 -3.78 -7.42 -24.69
CA GLU A 70 -4.00 -6.50 -25.80
C GLU A 70 -2.86 -6.53 -26.79
N SER A 71 -1.62 -6.53 -26.30
CA SER A 71 -0.43 -6.63 -27.15
C SER A 71 -0.38 -7.94 -27.93
N LEU A 72 -0.75 -9.05 -27.31
CA LEU A 72 -0.84 -10.35 -27.98
C LEU A 72 -1.91 -10.38 -29.03
N LYS A 73 -3.08 -9.79 -28.79
CA LYS A 73 -4.14 -9.67 -29.79
C LYS A 73 -3.70 -8.82 -30.98
N GLY A 74 -3.05 -7.69 -30.71
CA GLY A 74 -2.49 -6.84 -31.75
C GLY A 74 -1.46 -7.58 -32.60
N LEU A 75 -0.58 -8.34 -31.95
CA LEU A 75 0.44 -9.15 -32.63
C LEU A 75 -0.19 -10.25 -33.48
N GLU A 76 -1.19 -10.96 -32.96
CA GLU A 76 -1.93 -11.98 -33.71
C GLU A 76 -2.60 -11.38 -34.95
N SER A 77 -3.20 -10.20 -34.80
CA SER A 77 -3.80 -9.48 -35.92
C SER A 77 -2.78 -9.11 -36.98
N GLU A 78 -1.62 -8.57 -36.58
CA GLU A 78 -0.51 -8.25 -37.48
C GLU A 78 0.03 -9.49 -38.19
N LEU A 79 0.16 -10.61 -37.47
CA LEU A 79 0.60 -11.87 -38.07
C LEU A 79 -0.40 -12.40 -39.11
N GLU A 80 -1.71 -12.27 -38.82
CA GLU A 80 -2.74 -12.67 -39.78
C GLU A 80 -2.73 -11.80 -41.05
N GLU A 81 -2.58 -10.50 -40.88
CA GLU A 81 -2.41 -9.58 -42.01
C GLU A 81 -1.17 -9.93 -42.85
N LEU A 82 -0.05 -10.23 -42.20
CA LEU A 82 1.18 -10.63 -42.85
C LEU A 82 1.02 -11.94 -43.61
N ARG A 83 0.30 -12.92 -43.05
CA ARG A 83 -0.03 -14.18 -43.72
C ARG A 83 -0.89 -13.97 -44.96
N GLN A 84 -1.91 -13.12 -44.84
CA GLN A 84 -2.80 -12.79 -45.96
C GLN A 84 -2.03 -12.09 -47.07
N ASP A 85 -1.16 -11.14 -46.72
CA ASP A 85 -0.32 -10.42 -47.65
C ASP A 85 0.66 -11.37 -48.39
N ALA A 86 1.30 -12.28 -47.64
CA ALA A 86 2.19 -13.28 -48.20
C ALA A 86 1.47 -14.22 -49.16
N LYS A 87 0.27 -14.69 -48.83
CA LYS A 87 -0.57 -15.52 -49.70
C LYS A 87 -0.96 -14.78 -50.96
N SER A 88 -1.34 -13.52 -50.84
CA SER A 88 -1.70 -12.67 -51.97
C SER A 88 -0.52 -12.49 -52.97
N LYS A 89 0.66 -12.23 -52.42
CA LYS A 89 1.90 -12.10 -53.23
C LYS A 89 2.28 -13.40 -53.90
N GLU A 90 2.16 -14.54 -53.21
CA GLU A 90 2.40 -15.86 -53.78
C GLU A 90 1.43 -16.14 -54.94
N LYS A 91 0.15 -15.88 -54.74
CA LYS A 91 -0.87 -16.04 -55.78
C LYS A 91 -0.58 -15.17 -57.02
N ASN A 92 -0.22 -13.89 -56.80
CA ASN A 92 0.12 -12.98 -57.86
C ASN A 92 1.38 -13.44 -58.63
N ALA A 93 2.38 -13.95 -57.94
CA ALA A 93 3.60 -14.48 -58.58
C ALA A 93 3.31 -15.70 -59.41
N ILE A 94 2.48 -16.62 -58.91
CA ILE A 94 2.04 -17.80 -59.66
C ILE A 94 1.25 -17.37 -60.94
N GLN A 95 0.35 -16.41 -60.81
CA GLN A 95 -0.43 -15.89 -61.94
C GLN A 95 0.45 -15.26 -63.03
N LYS A 96 1.48 -14.50 -62.60
CA LYS A 96 2.45 -13.91 -63.54
C LYS A 96 3.21 -14.97 -64.32
N ILE A 97 3.60 -16.04 -63.67
CA ILE A 97 4.30 -17.16 -64.31
C ILE A 97 3.36 -17.84 -65.31
N ILE A 98 2.13 -18.11 -64.93
CA ILE A 98 1.12 -18.70 -65.81
C ILE A 98 0.89 -17.81 -67.03
N ASP A 99 0.69 -16.52 -66.85
CA ASP A 99 0.47 -15.55 -67.95
C ASP A 99 1.66 -15.49 -68.87
N ALA A 100 2.88 -15.59 -68.35
CA ALA A 100 4.09 -15.60 -69.16
C ALA A 100 4.23 -16.86 -70.01
N VAL A 101 3.75 -17.99 -69.51
CA VAL A 101 3.83 -19.30 -70.18
C VAL A 101 2.73 -19.44 -71.28
N VAL A 102 1.57 -18.87 -71.02
CA VAL A 102 0.40 -18.99 -71.92
C VAL A 102 0.40 -17.97 -73.08
N SER A 103 1.09 -16.85 -72.85
CA SER A 103 1.19 -15.85 -73.93
C SER A 103 2.20 -16.27 -75.08
#